data_0ae74c0a96981dcad7b5bbecd767d67f
#
_entry.id   0ae74c0a96981dcad7b5bbecd767d67f
#
_cell.length_a   1.000
_cell.length_b   1.000
_cell.length_c   1.000
_cell.angle_alpha   90.00
_cell.angle_beta   90.00
_cell.angle_gamma   90.00
#
_symmetry.space_group_name_H-M   'P 1'
#
loop_
_entity.id
_entity.type
_entity.pdbx_description
1 polymer ?
#
loop_
_entity_poly.entity_id
_entity_poly.type
_entity_poly.pdbx_seq_one_letter_code
_entity_poly.pdbx_strand_id
1 'polypeptide(L)'
;MADPELQLVERRIRSFPDFPTPGVLFRDISPVLKDPASFRAAIGLLARHLKATHGGRIDYIAGECRVAASRAPLPPRAPRAELEIQKDALEPGQKVVVVDDLLATGGTMHAACELLGHLQAEVLECVSLVELTSLKGREKLAPVPFFSLLQYE
;
A
#
# COMPACT_ATOMS: atom_id res chain seq x y z
N MET A 1 -0.59 23.70 -11.76
CA MET A 1 -1.62 22.89 -12.44
C MET A 1 -1.56 21.48 -11.88
N ALA A 2 -2.72 20.89 -11.59
CA ALA A 2 -2.76 19.51 -11.11
C ALA A 2 -2.34 18.55 -12.25
N ASP A 3 -1.61 17.49 -11.90
CA ASP A 3 -1.17 16.47 -12.86
C ASP A 3 -2.39 15.77 -13.49
N PRO A 4 -2.55 15.76 -14.84
CA PRO A 4 -3.70 15.16 -15.50
C PRO A 4 -3.85 13.65 -15.21
N GLU A 5 -2.74 12.93 -15.05
CA GLU A 5 -2.75 11.50 -14.71
C GLU A 5 -3.25 11.29 -13.28
N LEU A 6 -2.86 12.16 -12.34
CA LEU A 6 -3.37 12.10 -10.97
C LEU A 6 -4.87 12.36 -10.91
N GLN A 7 -5.35 13.36 -11.67
CA GLN A 7 -6.79 13.64 -11.78
C GLN A 7 -7.57 12.48 -12.39
N LEU A 8 -6.98 11.77 -13.35
CA LEU A 8 -7.61 10.59 -13.94
C LEU A 8 -7.81 9.48 -12.90
N VAL A 9 -6.80 9.24 -12.08
CA VAL A 9 -6.88 8.27 -10.97
C VAL A 9 -7.92 8.71 -9.93
N GLU A 10 -7.87 9.96 -9.50
CA GLU A 10 -8.75 10.50 -8.46
C GLU A 10 -10.23 10.39 -8.84
N ARG A 11 -10.59 10.71 -10.08
CA ARG A 11 -11.98 10.63 -10.58
C ARG A 11 -12.55 9.21 -10.59
N ARG A 12 -11.71 8.19 -10.54
CA ARG A 12 -12.12 6.79 -10.52
C ARG A 12 -12.30 6.23 -9.12
N ILE A 13 -11.83 6.92 -8.09
CA ILE A 13 -12.03 6.49 -6.71
C ILE A 13 -13.45 6.82 -6.28
N ARG A 14 -14.18 5.80 -5.82
CA ARG A 14 -15.53 5.94 -5.32
C ARG A 14 -15.52 6.07 -3.80
N SER A 15 -16.53 6.75 -3.28
CA SER A 15 -16.71 6.90 -1.84
C SER A 15 -18.09 6.38 -1.44
N PHE A 16 -18.13 5.59 -0.38
CA PHE A 16 -19.35 5.05 0.19
C PHE A 16 -19.42 5.45 1.66
N PRO A 17 -20.37 6.33 2.04
CA PRO A 17 -20.56 6.68 3.44
C PRO A 17 -21.13 5.49 4.22
N ASP A 18 -20.86 5.47 5.52
CA ASP A 18 -21.42 4.49 6.45
C ASP A 18 -21.13 3.02 6.08
N PHE A 19 -19.96 2.75 5.53
CA PHE A 19 -19.52 1.40 5.18
C PHE A 19 -18.08 1.13 5.71
N PRO A 20 -17.80 -0.05 6.29
CA PRO A 20 -18.71 -1.18 6.62
C PRO A 20 -19.61 -0.92 7.84
N THR A 21 -19.39 0.17 8.53
CA THR A 21 -20.16 0.57 9.71
C THR A 21 -20.54 2.07 9.65
N PRO A 22 -21.60 2.49 10.34
CA PRO A 22 -21.98 3.91 10.41
C PRO A 22 -20.80 4.80 10.84
N GLY A 23 -20.66 5.95 10.18
CA GLY A 23 -19.60 6.93 10.44
C GLY A 23 -18.29 6.69 9.70
N VAL A 24 -18.14 5.58 8.97
CA VAL A 24 -16.96 5.29 8.16
C VAL A 24 -17.21 5.69 6.71
N LEU A 25 -16.30 6.48 6.14
CA LEU A 25 -16.30 6.79 4.71
C LEU A 25 -15.32 5.84 3.99
N PHE A 26 -15.88 4.87 3.29
CA PHE A 26 -15.11 3.89 2.54
C PHE A 26 -14.63 4.46 1.20
N ARG A 27 -13.36 4.26 0.88
CA ARG A 27 -12.76 4.61 -0.40
C ARG A 27 -12.52 3.36 -1.23
N ASP A 28 -13.21 3.25 -2.37
CA ASP A 28 -13.14 2.11 -3.26
C ASP A 28 -12.24 2.39 -4.47
N ILE A 29 -11.14 1.69 -4.55
CA ILE A 29 -10.16 1.78 -5.65
C ILE A 29 -10.44 0.80 -6.79
N SER A 30 -11.44 -0.08 -6.67
CA SER A 30 -11.74 -1.09 -7.68
C SER A 30 -11.93 -0.50 -9.08
N PRO A 31 -12.57 0.68 -9.25
CA PRO A 31 -12.68 1.29 -10.58
C PRO A 31 -11.34 1.69 -11.19
N VAL A 32 -10.35 2.06 -10.37
CA VAL A 32 -8.99 2.35 -10.85
C VAL A 32 -8.33 1.08 -11.39
N LEU A 33 -8.48 -0.03 -10.67
CA LEU A 33 -7.89 -1.32 -11.06
C LEU A 33 -8.53 -1.93 -12.31
N LYS A 34 -9.81 -1.62 -12.57
CA LYS A 34 -10.57 -2.12 -13.72
C LYS A 34 -10.37 -1.31 -15.00
N ASP A 35 -9.97 -0.06 -14.90
CA ASP A 35 -9.80 0.82 -16.03
C ASP A 35 -8.31 0.87 -16.45
N PRO A 36 -7.97 0.37 -17.65
CA PRO A 36 -6.57 0.27 -18.07
C PRO A 36 -5.83 1.61 -18.10
N ALA A 37 -6.50 2.70 -18.45
CA ALA A 37 -5.90 4.03 -18.50
C ALA A 37 -5.57 4.55 -17.09
N SER A 38 -6.52 4.45 -16.16
CA SER A 38 -6.34 4.88 -14.76
C SER A 38 -5.31 4.02 -14.04
N PHE A 39 -5.34 2.70 -14.24
CA PHE A 39 -4.37 1.79 -13.65
C PHE A 39 -2.95 2.09 -14.13
N ARG A 40 -2.78 2.30 -15.46
CA ARG A 40 -1.49 2.66 -16.02
C ARG A 40 -0.99 4.00 -15.53
N ALA A 41 -1.87 4.99 -15.38
CA ALA A 41 -1.55 6.30 -14.81
C ALA A 41 -1.08 6.16 -13.34
N ALA A 42 -1.78 5.39 -12.52
CA ALA A 42 -1.42 5.16 -11.12
C ALA A 42 -0.03 4.51 -10.99
N ILE A 43 0.22 3.44 -11.74
CA ILE A 43 1.53 2.77 -11.75
C ILE A 43 2.63 3.69 -12.26
N GLY A 44 2.35 4.47 -13.32
CA GLY A 44 3.29 5.43 -13.88
C GLY A 44 3.69 6.53 -12.89
N LEU A 45 2.72 7.06 -12.13
CA LEU A 45 2.95 8.06 -11.09
C LEU A 45 3.83 7.52 -9.95
N LEU A 46 3.51 6.33 -9.43
CA LEU A 46 4.33 5.68 -8.41
C LEU A 46 5.75 5.39 -8.92
N ALA A 47 5.88 4.87 -10.13
CA ALA A 47 7.18 4.58 -10.72
C ALA A 47 8.03 5.85 -10.92
N ARG A 48 7.42 6.97 -11.33
CA ARG A 48 8.11 8.27 -11.44
C ARG A 48 8.63 8.75 -10.09
N HIS A 49 7.80 8.67 -9.05
CA HIS A 49 8.21 9.02 -7.70
C HIS A 49 9.40 8.18 -7.23
N LEU A 50 9.30 6.86 -7.34
CA LEU A 50 10.35 5.95 -6.91
C LEU A 50 11.67 6.14 -7.68
N LYS A 51 11.60 6.35 -8.98
CA LYS A 51 12.78 6.64 -9.81
C LYS A 51 13.43 7.97 -9.45
N ALA A 52 12.62 9.00 -9.19
CA ALA A 52 13.13 10.32 -8.80
C ALA A 52 13.78 10.28 -7.41
N THR A 53 13.23 9.51 -6.48
CA THR A 53 13.69 9.44 -5.08
C THR A 53 14.87 8.50 -4.89
N HIS A 54 14.84 7.33 -5.52
CA HIS A 54 15.82 6.25 -5.27
C HIS A 54 16.75 5.95 -6.44
N GLY A 55 16.40 6.40 -7.66
CA GLY A 55 17.18 6.09 -8.85
C GLY A 55 17.22 4.58 -9.12
N GLY A 56 18.42 4.04 -9.36
CA GLY A 56 18.64 2.62 -9.62
C GLY A 56 18.92 1.77 -8.37
N ARG A 57 18.62 2.25 -7.16
CA ARG A 57 18.96 1.57 -5.91
C ARG A 57 17.95 0.53 -5.45
N ILE A 58 16.79 0.43 -6.09
CA ILE A 58 15.74 -0.54 -5.71
C ILE A 58 16.07 -1.90 -6.31
N ASP A 59 16.24 -2.89 -5.45
CA ASP A 59 16.47 -4.27 -5.89
C ASP A 59 15.14 -5.02 -6.08
N TYR A 60 14.17 -4.81 -5.18
CA TYR A 60 12.87 -5.49 -5.20
C TYR A 60 11.72 -4.57 -4.84
N ILE A 61 10.54 -4.93 -5.33
CA ILE A 61 9.26 -4.36 -4.91
C ILE A 61 8.48 -5.47 -4.22
N ALA A 62 8.12 -5.24 -2.96
CA ALA A 62 7.25 -6.11 -2.19
C ALA A 62 5.82 -5.55 -2.22
N GLY A 63 4.89 -6.34 -2.74
CA GLY A 63 3.46 -6.04 -2.69
C GLY A 63 2.79 -6.88 -1.62
N GLU A 64 1.80 -6.35 -0.96
CA GLU A 64 0.98 -7.13 -0.05
C GLU A 64 0.00 -7.99 -0.85
N CYS A 65 0.27 -9.29 -0.94
CA CYS A 65 -0.68 -10.27 -1.39
C CYS A 65 -1.54 -10.72 -0.21
N ARG A 66 -2.76 -10.22 -0.11
CA ARG A 66 -3.76 -10.90 0.72
C ARG A 66 -4.10 -12.20 0.01
N VAL A 67 -3.52 -13.29 0.45
CA VAL A 67 -4.08 -14.60 0.15
C VAL A 67 -5.43 -14.63 0.84
N ALA A 68 -6.51 -14.48 0.08
CA ALA A 68 -7.85 -14.70 0.58
C ALA A 68 -7.94 -16.16 1.02
N ALA A 69 -7.66 -16.41 2.28
CA ALA A 69 -7.89 -17.68 2.90
C ALA A 69 -9.41 -17.94 2.86
N SER A 70 -9.77 -18.93 2.08
CA SER A 70 -10.98 -19.77 2.10
C SER A 70 -12.32 -19.15 2.51
N ARG A 71 -13.32 -19.47 1.72
CA ARG A 71 -14.77 -19.24 1.84
C ARG A 71 -15.44 -19.82 3.11
N ALA A 72 -14.86 -19.70 4.28
CA ALA A 72 -15.52 -20.04 5.52
C ALA A 72 -15.91 -18.76 6.27
N PRO A 73 -17.09 -18.67 6.89
CA PRO A 73 -17.42 -17.55 7.74
C PRO A 73 -16.39 -17.46 8.87
N LEU A 74 -15.67 -16.35 8.94
CA LEU A 74 -14.65 -16.10 9.95
C LEU A 74 -15.30 -16.07 11.34
N PRO A 75 -14.73 -16.75 12.34
CA PRO A 75 -15.19 -16.62 13.70
C PRO A 75 -14.97 -15.17 14.20
N PRO A 76 -15.70 -14.69 15.22
CA PRO A 76 -15.66 -13.31 15.70
C PRO A 76 -14.30 -12.86 16.26
N ARG A 77 -13.32 -13.74 16.33
CA ARG A 77 -11.90 -13.46 16.56
C ARG A 77 -11.09 -14.15 15.46
N ALA A 78 -11.12 -13.57 14.25
CA ALA A 78 -10.19 -14.00 13.22
C ALA A 78 -8.76 -13.79 13.74
N PRO A 79 -7.87 -14.80 13.62
CA PRO A 79 -6.45 -14.57 13.85
C PRO A 79 -5.99 -13.41 12.97
N ARG A 80 -5.09 -12.56 13.49
CA ARG A 80 -4.43 -11.54 12.69
C ARG A 80 -3.90 -12.23 11.44
N ALA A 81 -4.15 -11.66 10.26
CA ALA A 81 -3.56 -12.17 9.04
C ALA A 81 -2.04 -12.22 9.25
N GLU A 82 -1.51 -13.43 9.33
CA GLU A 82 -0.06 -13.63 9.42
C GLU A 82 0.49 -13.41 8.02
N LEU A 83 1.44 -12.49 7.91
CA LEU A 83 2.21 -12.31 6.69
C LEU A 83 3.35 -13.31 6.71
N GLU A 84 3.50 -14.03 5.61
CA GLU A 84 4.56 -15.01 5.43
C GLU A 84 5.41 -14.65 4.20
N ILE A 85 6.70 -14.91 4.30
CA ILE A 85 7.65 -14.78 3.20
C ILE A 85 8.61 -15.96 3.26
N GLN A 86 9.05 -16.44 2.10
CA GLN A 86 10.08 -17.48 2.04
C GLN A 86 11.41 -16.97 2.56
N LYS A 87 12.13 -17.80 3.33
CA LYS A 87 13.40 -17.42 3.97
C LYS A 87 14.48 -17.00 2.99
N ASP A 88 14.44 -17.53 1.78
CA ASP A 88 15.36 -17.28 0.68
C ASP A 88 14.84 -16.33 -0.38
N ALA A 89 13.72 -15.62 -0.10
CA ALA A 89 13.14 -14.66 -1.02
C ALA A 89 14.04 -13.46 -1.28
N LEU A 90 14.85 -13.08 -0.28
CA LEU A 90 15.75 -11.94 -0.33
C LEU A 90 17.08 -12.30 0.32
N GLU A 91 18.14 -11.68 -0.18
CA GLU A 91 19.45 -11.71 0.46
C GLU A 91 19.64 -10.52 1.41
N PRO A 92 20.43 -10.70 2.49
CA PRO A 92 20.73 -9.60 3.41
C PRO A 92 21.29 -8.37 2.69
N GLY A 93 20.81 -7.19 3.07
CA GLY A 93 21.24 -5.91 2.51
C GLY A 93 20.54 -5.51 1.21
N GLN A 94 19.68 -6.35 0.65
CA GLN A 94 18.89 -5.96 -0.53
C GLN A 94 17.89 -4.85 -0.19
N LYS A 95 17.70 -3.94 -1.14
CA LYS A 95 16.90 -2.72 -1.00
C LYS A 95 15.52 -2.93 -1.57
N VAL A 96 14.51 -2.75 -0.73
CA VAL A 96 13.11 -3.08 -1.04
C VAL A 96 12.22 -1.86 -0.87
N VAL A 97 11.28 -1.69 -1.77
CA VAL A 97 10.15 -0.76 -1.63
C VAL A 97 8.89 -1.58 -1.38
N VAL A 98 8.11 -1.20 -0.37
CA VAL A 98 6.81 -1.82 -0.07
C VAL A 98 5.70 -1.03 -0.76
N VAL A 99 4.84 -1.72 -1.52
CA VAL A 99 3.73 -1.11 -2.27
C VAL A 99 2.42 -1.73 -1.81
N ASP A 100 1.45 -0.88 -1.49
CA ASP A 100 0.09 -1.30 -1.17
C ASP A 100 -0.94 -0.40 -1.88
N ASP A 101 -2.19 -0.78 -1.84
CA ASP A 101 -3.30 -0.01 -2.41
C ASP A 101 -3.72 1.16 -1.52
N LEU A 102 -3.84 0.93 -0.22
CA LEU A 102 -4.35 1.91 0.73
C LEU A 102 -3.65 1.79 2.09
N LEU A 103 -3.20 2.93 2.62
CA LEU A 103 -2.75 3.02 4.00
C LEU A 103 -3.89 3.54 4.89
N ALA A 104 -4.35 2.70 5.80
CA ALA A 104 -5.30 3.07 6.85
C ALA A 104 -4.58 3.27 8.20
N THR A 105 -4.62 2.30 9.09
CA THR A 105 -3.94 2.36 10.39
C THR A 105 -2.46 2.02 10.34
N GLY A 106 -1.98 1.53 9.20
CA GLY A 106 -0.57 1.18 8.99
C GLY A 106 -0.14 -0.18 9.57
N GLY A 107 -1.06 -0.95 10.14
CA GLY A 107 -0.72 -2.22 10.80
C GLY A 107 -0.14 -3.27 9.84
N THR A 108 -0.77 -3.45 8.69
CA THR A 108 -0.33 -4.45 7.69
C THR A 108 1.01 -4.07 7.07
N MET A 109 1.16 -2.82 6.66
CA MET A 109 2.41 -2.33 6.07
C MET A 109 3.57 -2.33 7.08
N HIS A 110 3.30 -2.01 8.33
CA HIS A 110 4.28 -2.14 9.41
C HIS A 110 4.73 -3.60 9.60
N ALA A 111 3.80 -4.54 9.62
CA ALA A 111 4.12 -5.96 9.70
C ALA A 111 4.96 -6.45 8.51
N ALA A 112 4.68 -5.94 7.30
CA ALA A 112 5.51 -6.23 6.12
C ALA A 112 6.94 -5.70 6.29
N CYS A 113 7.11 -4.48 6.81
CA CYS A 113 8.42 -3.91 7.10
C CYS A 113 9.19 -4.73 8.15
N GLU A 114 8.53 -5.17 9.21
CA GLU A 114 9.13 -6.05 10.22
C GLU A 114 9.59 -7.37 9.62
N LEU A 115 8.74 -7.99 8.81
CA LEU A 115 9.06 -9.26 8.14
C LEU A 115 10.28 -9.14 7.23
N LEU A 116 10.37 -8.06 6.44
CA LEU A 116 11.53 -7.75 5.61
C LEU A 116 12.78 -7.50 6.46
N GLY A 117 12.63 -6.83 7.61
CA GLY A 117 13.71 -6.62 8.57
C GLY A 117 14.27 -7.94 9.13
N HIS A 118 13.42 -8.94 9.37
CA HIS A 118 13.86 -10.28 9.79
C HIS A 118 14.72 -10.98 8.72
N LEU A 119 14.53 -10.65 7.45
CA LEU A 119 15.38 -11.12 6.35
C LEU A 119 16.62 -10.23 6.14
N GLN A 120 16.83 -9.24 7.00
CA GLN A 120 17.92 -8.27 6.90
C GLN A 120 17.89 -7.43 5.61
N ALA A 121 16.71 -7.28 5.01
CA ALA A 121 16.48 -6.37 3.90
C ALA A 121 16.41 -4.92 4.39
N GLU A 122 16.81 -3.98 3.53
CA GLU A 122 16.66 -2.55 3.79
C GLU A 122 15.39 -2.04 3.11
N VAL A 123 14.39 -1.62 3.90
CA VAL A 123 13.19 -1.00 3.36
C VAL A 123 13.48 0.47 3.10
N LEU A 124 13.55 0.85 1.83
CA LEU A 124 13.85 2.23 1.42
C LEU A 124 12.67 3.16 1.63
N GLU A 125 11.47 2.71 1.29
CA GLU A 125 10.23 3.49 1.32
C GLU A 125 9.03 2.56 1.25
N CYS A 126 7.92 3.02 1.83
CA CYS A 126 6.60 2.45 1.63
C CYS A 126 5.76 3.41 0.78
N VAL A 127 5.01 2.88 -0.19
CA VAL A 127 4.15 3.68 -1.05
C VAL A 127 2.75 3.09 -1.16
N SER A 128 1.75 3.94 -1.29
CA SER A 128 0.37 3.50 -1.59
C SER A 128 -0.32 4.43 -2.58
N LEU A 129 -1.40 3.94 -3.19
CA LEU A 129 -2.29 4.75 -4.00
C LEU A 129 -3.00 5.80 -3.13
N VAL A 130 -3.58 5.34 -2.03
CA VAL A 130 -4.42 6.13 -1.13
C VAL A 130 -3.90 6.09 0.29
N GLU A 131 -4.01 7.21 0.98
CA GLU A 131 -3.77 7.32 2.41
C GLU A 131 -4.98 7.95 3.10
N LEU A 132 -5.43 7.33 4.20
CA LEU A 132 -6.41 7.89 5.11
C LEU A 132 -5.68 8.62 6.26
N THR A 133 -5.49 9.93 6.10
CA THR A 133 -4.62 10.72 6.98
C THR A 133 -5.10 10.81 8.42
N SER A 134 -6.43 10.79 8.62
CA SER A 134 -7.04 10.81 9.96
C SER A 134 -6.65 9.62 10.83
N LEU A 135 -6.29 8.48 10.22
CA LEU A 135 -5.89 7.26 10.91
C LEU A 135 -4.39 7.21 11.27
N LYS A 136 -3.61 8.20 10.81
CA LYS A 136 -2.20 8.39 11.15
C LYS A 136 -1.32 7.15 10.91
N GLY A 137 -1.65 6.36 9.90
CA GLY A 137 -0.95 5.10 9.62
C GLY A 137 0.55 5.26 9.38
N ARG A 138 0.97 6.38 8.75
CA ARG A 138 2.39 6.65 8.49
C ARG A 138 3.23 6.78 9.76
N GLU A 139 2.64 7.16 10.89
CA GLU A 139 3.38 7.26 12.16
C GLU A 139 3.89 5.89 12.63
N LYS A 140 3.17 4.81 12.32
CA LYS A 140 3.61 3.44 12.62
C LYS A 140 4.77 2.96 11.77
N LEU A 141 4.96 3.56 10.60
CA LEU A 141 6.02 3.16 9.68
C LEU A 141 7.35 3.83 9.99
N ALA A 142 7.35 4.89 10.80
CA ALA A 142 8.58 5.59 11.15
C ALA A 142 9.64 4.62 11.74
N PRO A 143 10.92 4.73 11.35
CA PRO A 143 11.51 5.79 10.55
C PRO A 143 11.48 5.58 9.02
N VAL A 144 10.78 4.55 8.53
CA VAL A 144 10.67 4.29 7.08
C VAL A 144 9.85 5.40 6.42
N PRO A 145 10.38 6.06 5.35
CA PRO A 145 9.63 7.06 4.60
C PRO A 145 8.36 6.47 3.98
N PHE A 146 7.32 7.29 3.90
CA PHE A 146 6.06 6.90 3.27
C PHE A 146 5.58 7.95 2.27
N PHE A 147 5.09 7.49 1.12
CA PHE A 147 4.50 8.32 0.08
C PHE A 147 3.14 7.76 -0.36
N SER A 148 2.19 8.64 -0.63
CA SER A 148 0.88 8.31 -1.21
C SER A 148 0.55 9.22 -2.39
N LEU A 149 -0.14 8.68 -3.40
CA LEU A 149 -0.60 9.49 -4.54
C LEU A 149 -1.75 10.42 -4.15
N LEU A 150 -2.71 9.90 -3.38
CA LEU A 150 -3.91 10.61 -2.98
C LEU A 150 -4.10 10.50 -1.46
N GLN A 151 -4.53 11.61 -0.85
CA GLN A 151 -4.76 11.69 0.59
C GLN A 151 -6.22 12.07 0.84
N TYR A 152 -6.85 11.37 1.78
CA TYR A 152 -8.21 11.63 2.24
C TYR A 152 -8.24 11.68 3.76
N GLU A 153 -9.10 12.55 4.29
CA GLU A 153 -9.38 12.64 5.73
C GLU A 153 -10.39 11.58 6.15
#